data_23af9f77861e25825321154723df5009
#
_entry.id   23af9f77861e25825321154723df5009
#
_cell.length_a   1.000
_cell.length_b   1.000
_cell.length_c   1.000
_cell.angle_alpha   90.00
_cell.angle_beta   90.00
_cell.angle_gamma   90.00
#
_symmetry.space_group_name_H-M   'P 1'
#
loop_
_entity.id
_entity.type
_entity.pdbx_description
1 polymer ?
#
loop_
_entity_poly.entity_id
_entity_poly.type
_entity_poly.pdbx_seq_one_letter_code
_entity_poly.pdbx_strand_id
1 'polypeptide(L)'
;MHAAVARECRAVRSKVGLFDASTLGKIEVVGPDAAEFVNRMYTNPFAKLATGQLRYGVMLREDGFVMDDGVIARMAEDRFHVTTTTGGAPRVLHVMEDYLQTEWPDLDVWLTSITEQWATIAVQGPEARKVLEPLVDGIDISLAAMPHMSWREGKVAGIPARLWRVSFTGELGFEINVPAGYGRVVWEACLLYTSPSPRDKRQS
;
A
#
# COMPACT_ATOMS: atom_id res chain seq x y z
N MET A 1 -26.72 9.46 -6.31
CA MET A 1 -25.29 9.18 -6.54
C MET A 1 -24.42 10.42 -6.32
N HIS A 2 -24.61 11.53 -7.05
CA HIS A 2 -23.75 12.73 -6.92
C HIS A 2 -23.65 13.34 -5.51
N ALA A 3 -24.72 13.36 -4.73
CA ALA A 3 -24.70 13.91 -3.37
C ALA A 3 -23.86 13.07 -2.39
N ALA A 4 -23.87 11.74 -2.52
CA ALA A 4 -23.05 10.84 -1.71
C ALA A 4 -21.56 11.02 -2.04
N VAL A 5 -21.21 10.99 -3.32
CA VAL A 5 -19.83 11.22 -3.79
C VAL A 5 -19.30 12.57 -3.29
N ALA A 6 -20.08 13.65 -3.45
CA ALA A 6 -19.67 14.99 -2.99
C ALA A 6 -19.46 15.05 -1.47
N ARG A 7 -20.28 14.34 -0.69
CA ARG A 7 -20.14 14.23 0.78
C ARG A 7 -18.86 13.47 1.14
N GLU A 8 -18.61 12.34 0.51
CA GLU A 8 -17.43 11.50 0.77
C GLU A 8 -16.13 12.21 0.37
N CYS A 9 -16.10 12.86 -0.79
CA CYS A 9 -14.96 13.68 -1.20
C CYS A 9 -14.68 14.80 -0.18
N ARG A 10 -15.73 15.50 0.30
CA ARG A 10 -15.55 16.52 1.33
C ARG A 10 -15.03 15.92 2.65
N ALA A 11 -15.51 14.74 3.04
CA ALA A 11 -15.05 14.08 4.26
C ALA A 11 -13.55 13.74 4.18
N VAL A 12 -13.08 13.21 3.06
CA VAL A 12 -11.65 12.91 2.85
C VAL A 12 -10.80 14.19 2.87
N ARG A 13 -11.31 15.32 2.32
CA ARG A 13 -10.57 16.59 2.31
C ARG A 13 -10.50 17.28 3.67
N SER A 14 -11.54 17.16 4.49
CA SER A 14 -11.65 17.90 5.76
C SER A 14 -11.54 17.06 7.02
N LYS A 15 -11.65 15.73 6.91
CA LYS A 15 -11.65 14.79 8.03
C LYS A 15 -10.86 13.52 7.68
N VAL A 16 -11.56 12.41 7.48
CA VAL A 16 -10.99 11.11 7.14
C VAL A 16 -11.99 10.27 6.37
N GLY A 17 -11.50 9.45 5.45
CA GLY A 17 -12.24 8.40 4.77
C GLY A 17 -11.52 7.06 4.85
N LEU A 18 -12.29 6.00 4.81
CA LEU A 18 -11.80 4.63 4.70
C LEU A 18 -12.24 4.05 3.36
N PHE A 19 -11.38 3.27 2.72
CA PHE A 19 -11.78 2.43 1.60
C PHE A 19 -10.98 1.13 1.57
N ASP A 20 -11.63 0.10 1.02
CA ASP A 20 -11.02 -1.21 0.82
C ASP A 20 -10.18 -1.19 -0.46
N ALA A 21 -8.88 -1.34 -0.28
CA ALA A 21 -7.88 -1.43 -1.34
C ALA A 21 -7.34 -2.87 -1.50
N SER A 22 -8.02 -3.87 -0.92
CA SER A 22 -7.56 -5.27 -0.93
C SER A 22 -7.50 -5.87 -2.33
N THR A 23 -8.25 -5.32 -3.29
CA THR A 23 -8.25 -5.80 -4.67
C THR A 23 -7.05 -5.37 -5.50
N LEU A 24 -6.24 -4.41 -5.03
CA LEU A 24 -4.96 -4.08 -5.68
C LEU A 24 -4.09 -5.32 -5.79
N GLY A 25 -3.47 -5.51 -6.95
CA GLY A 25 -2.52 -6.60 -7.13
C GLY A 25 -1.32 -6.45 -6.21
N LYS A 26 -0.80 -7.56 -5.73
CA LYS A 26 0.37 -7.62 -4.87
C LYS A 26 1.27 -8.75 -5.33
N ILE A 27 2.49 -8.41 -5.65
CA ILE A 27 3.52 -9.35 -6.13
C ILE A 27 4.71 -9.24 -5.19
N GLU A 28 5.16 -10.37 -4.70
CA GLU A 28 6.42 -10.45 -3.98
C GLU A 28 7.54 -10.78 -4.95
N VAL A 29 8.61 -9.98 -4.89
CA VAL A 29 9.84 -10.16 -5.67
C VAL A 29 10.95 -10.42 -4.66
N VAL A 30 11.57 -11.60 -4.73
CA VAL A 30 12.58 -12.06 -3.76
C VAL A 30 13.79 -12.62 -4.50
N GLY A 31 14.96 -12.36 -4.01
CA GLY A 31 16.21 -12.91 -4.52
C GLY A 31 17.37 -11.93 -4.45
N PRO A 32 18.59 -12.41 -4.55
CA PRO A 32 19.81 -11.58 -4.55
C PRO A 32 19.73 -10.43 -5.56
N ASP A 33 19.11 -10.67 -6.73
CA ASP A 33 19.01 -9.71 -7.82
C ASP A 33 17.66 -8.98 -7.88
N ALA A 34 16.82 -9.10 -6.83
CA ALA A 34 15.49 -8.49 -6.79
C ALA A 34 15.53 -6.96 -7.01
N ALA A 35 16.52 -6.27 -6.45
CA ALA A 35 16.68 -4.83 -6.61
C ALA A 35 16.99 -4.43 -8.07
N GLU A 36 17.86 -5.18 -8.72
CA GLU A 36 18.20 -5.00 -10.13
C GLU A 36 17.00 -5.30 -11.03
N PHE A 37 16.30 -6.41 -10.77
CA PHE A 37 15.12 -6.80 -11.52
C PHE A 37 14.02 -5.72 -11.46
N VAL A 38 13.64 -5.28 -10.26
CA VAL A 38 12.63 -4.21 -10.09
C VAL A 38 13.09 -2.91 -10.74
N ASN A 39 14.38 -2.59 -10.69
CA ASN A 39 14.95 -1.40 -11.34
C ASN A 39 14.90 -1.46 -12.89
N ARG A 40 14.94 -2.65 -13.48
CA ARG A 40 14.78 -2.84 -14.93
C ARG A 40 13.31 -2.78 -15.36
N MET A 41 12.41 -3.32 -14.53
CA MET A 41 10.97 -3.38 -14.85
C MET A 41 10.27 -2.03 -14.79
N TYR A 42 10.75 -1.10 -13.97
CA TYR A 42 10.10 0.19 -13.72
C TYR A 42 10.96 1.38 -14.12
N THR A 43 10.32 2.48 -14.49
CA THR A 43 11.01 3.72 -14.91
C THR A 43 11.73 4.45 -13.77
N ASN A 44 11.40 4.14 -12.53
CA ASN A 44 11.95 4.79 -11.34
C ASN A 44 13.17 4.02 -10.79
N PRO A 45 14.16 4.71 -10.16
CA PRO A 45 15.39 4.08 -9.70
C PRO A 45 15.19 3.29 -8.39
N PHE A 46 14.83 2.02 -8.49
CA PHE A 46 14.58 1.13 -7.35
C PHE A 46 15.84 0.53 -6.72
N ALA A 47 16.92 0.38 -7.46
CA ALA A 47 18.19 -0.13 -6.94
C ALA A 47 18.70 0.66 -5.72
N LYS A 48 18.41 1.97 -5.66
CA LYS A 48 18.80 2.87 -4.55
C LYS A 48 17.70 3.09 -3.50
N LEU A 49 16.57 2.41 -3.60
CA LEU A 49 15.51 2.52 -2.58
C LEU A 49 16.00 1.86 -1.29
N ALA A 50 15.97 2.57 -0.17
CA ALA A 50 16.35 1.98 1.11
C ALA A 50 15.27 1.05 1.67
N THR A 51 15.65 0.03 2.44
CA THR A 51 14.72 -0.77 3.22
C THR A 51 13.88 0.12 4.15
N GLY A 52 12.59 -0.16 4.27
CA GLY A 52 11.67 0.69 5.04
C GLY A 52 11.08 1.87 4.25
N GLN A 53 11.46 2.02 2.98
CA GLN A 53 10.93 3.05 2.08
C GLN A 53 10.02 2.47 1.01
N LEU A 54 9.15 3.34 0.50
CA LEU A 54 8.26 3.13 -0.62
C LEU A 54 8.68 4.02 -1.79
N ARG A 55 8.34 3.60 -3.01
CA ARG A 55 8.44 4.44 -4.20
C ARG A 55 7.32 4.11 -5.16
N TYR A 56 6.71 5.14 -5.73
CA TYR A 56 5.80 4.99 -6.85
C TYR A 56 6.59 4.58 -8.10
N GLY A 57 6.08 3.61 -8.83
CA GLY A 57 6.68 3.07 -10.03
C GLY A 57 5.70 3.06 -11.19
N VAL A 58 6.19 3.38 -12.38
CA VAL A 58 5.46 3.28 -13.64
C VAL A 58 6.12 2.21 -14.49
N MET A 59 5.33 1.23 -14.91
CA MET A 59 5.74 0.18 -15.83
C MET A 59 5.30 0.56 -17.26
N LEU A 60 6.21 0.48 -18.19
CA LEU A 60 5.95 0.79 -19.61
C LEU A 60 5.91 -0.48 -20.43
N ARG A 61 5.18 -0.43 -21.53
CA ARG A 61 5.31 -1.38 -22.65
C ARG A 61 6.50 -0.99 -23.52
N GLU A 62 6.89 -1.86 -24.42
CA GLU A 62 7.99 -1.62 -25.36
C GLU A 62 7.77 -0.42 -26.29
N ASP A 63 6.51 -0.08 -26.56
CA ASP A 63 6.12 1.10 -27.33
C ASP A 63 6.16 2.42 -26.51
N GLY A 64 6.56 2.35 -25.22
CA GLY A 64 6.67 3.49 -24.32
C GLY A 64 5.37 3.93 -23.66
N PHE A 65 4.24 3.29 -23.94
CA PHE A 65 2.99 3.58 -23.24
C PHE A 65 2.94 2.92 -21.87
N VAL A 66 2.25 3.59 -20.94
CA VAL A 66 2.04 3.05 -19.59
C VAL A 66 1.27 1.73 -19.67
N MET A 67 1.83 0.70 -19.09
CA MET A 67 1.18 -0.60 -18.92
C MET A 67 0.44 -0.71 -17.60
N ASP A 68 1.10 -0.33 -16.52
CA ASP A 68 0.58 -0.35 -15.15
C ASP A 68 1.40 0.62 -14.27
N ASP A 69 0.90 0.86 -13.07
CA ASP A 69 1.60 1.65 -12.05
C ASP A 69 1.26 1.11 -10.66
N GLY A 70 2.09 1.46 -9.69
CA GLY A 70 1.87 1.05 -8.33
C GLY A 70 2.89 1.60 -7.36
N VAL A 71 2.71 1.28 -6.09
CA VAL A 71 3.66 1.60 -5.04
C VAL A 71 4.47 0.37 -4.71
N ILE A 72 5.77 0.52 -4.66
CA ILE A 72 6.71 -0.57 -4.42
C ILE A 72 7.45 -0.31 -3.10
N ALA A 73 7.38 -1.28 -2.19
CA ALA A 73 8.07 -1.26 -0.90
C ALA A 73 9.34 -2.11 -0.97
N ARG A 74 10.48 -1.59 -0.50
CA ARG A 74 11.63 -2.43 -0.21
C ARG A 74 11.50 -2.98 1.20
N MET A 75 11.19 -4.30 1.29
CA MET A 75 10.93 -5.00 2.54
C MET A 75 12.21 -5.44 3.23
N ALA A 76 13.20 -5.88 2.45
CA ALA A 76 14.54 -6.26 2.86
C ALA A 76 15.52 -5.91 1.74
N GLU A 77 16.80 -6.25 1.92
CA GLU A 77 17.81 -6.01 0.90
C GLU A 77 17.45 -6.71 -0.41
N ASP A 78 16.95 -7.93 -0.31
CA ASP A 78 16.63 -8.89 -1.36
C ASP A 78 15.11 -9.11 -1.55
N ARG A 79 14.25 -8.23 -1.01
CA ARG A 79 12.80 -8.46 -1.01
C ARG A 79 12.00 -7.18 -1.24
N PHE A 80 11.11 -7.24 -2.22
CA PHE A 80 10.17 -6.16 -2.55
C PHE A 80 8.73 -6.64 -2.53
N HIS A 81 7.84 -5.75 -2.09
CA HIS A 81 6.40 -5.89 -2.22
C HIS A 81 5.93 -4.87 -3.25
N VAL A 82 5.49 -5.36 -4.39
CA VAL A 82 5.04 -4.58 -5.53
C VAL A 82 3.53 -4.54 -5.55
N THR A 83 2.91 -3.36 -5.58
CA THR A 83 1.48 -3.24 -5.85
C THR A 83 1.23 -2.91 -7.33
N THR A 84 0.06 -3.28 -7.83
CA THR A 84 -0.40 -3.01 -9.20
C THR A 84 -1.84 -2.52 -9.17
N THR A 85 -2.34 -2.04 -10.29
CA THR A 85 -3.78 -1.85 -10.43
C THR A 85 -4.51 -3.19 -10.31
N THR A 86 -5.77 -3.18 -9.83
CA THR A 86 -6.58 -4.40 -9.65
C THR A 86 -6.66 -5.22 -10.94
N GLY A 87 -7.01 -4.59 -12.05
CA GLY A 87 -7.14 -5.28 -13.34
C GLY A 87 -5.81 -5.62 -14.00
N GLY A 88 -4.71 -4.98 -13.60
CA GLY A 88 -3.38 -5.18 -14.15
C GLY A 88 -2.61 -6.34 -13.54
N ALA A 89 -2.98 -6.79 -12.34
CA ALA A 89 -2.19 -7.75 -11.55
C ALA A 89 -1.73 -9.00 -12.32
N PRO A 90 -2.60 -9.76 -12.99
CA PRO A 90 -2.17 -10.94 -13.73
C PRO A 90 -1.23 -10.62 -14.89
N ARG A 91 -1.50 -9.51 -15.60
CA ARG A 91 -0.69 -9.07 -16.73
C ARG A 91 0.69 -8.63 -16.30
N VAL A 92 0.79 -7.85 -15.21
CA VAL A 92 2.07 -7.40 -14.67
C VAL A 92 2.93 -8.58 -14.25
N LEU A 93 2.35 -9.54 -13.49
CA LEU A 93 3.08 -10.75 -13.10
C LEU A 93 3.55 -11.55 -14.32
N HIS A 94 2.67 -11.77 -15.29
CA HIS A 94 3.03 -12.50 -16.51
C HIS A 94 4.20 -11.83 -17.27
N VAL A 95 4.17 -10.50 -17.44
CA VAL A 95 5.25 -9.77 -18.11
C VAL A 95 6.54 -9.85 -17.29
N MET A 96 6.47 -9.75 -15.96
CA MET A 96 7.64 -9.93 -15.09
C MET A 96 8.25 -11.32 -15.24
N GLU A 97 7.42 -12.38 -15.28
CA GLU A 97 7.87 -13.76 -15.47
C GLU A 97 8.48 -13.98 -16.88
N ASP A 98 7.85 -13.40 -17.90
CA ASP A 98 8.32 -13.49 -19.28
C ASP A 98 9.72 -12.86 -19.43
N TYR A 99 9.90 -11.62 -18.99
CA TYR A 99 11.20 -10.95 -19.03
C TYR A 99 12.27 -11.67 -18.21
N LEU A 100 11.92 -12.20 -17.04
CA LEU A 100 12.85 -12.94 -16.20
C LEU A 100 13.32 -14.22 -16.90
N GLN A 101 12.46 -14.90 -17.65
CA GLN A 101 12.78 -16.15 -18.31
C GLN A 101 13.44 -15.96 -19.69
N THR A 102 13.12 -14.89 -20.39
CA THR A 102 13.58 -14.70 -21.78
C THR A 102 14.71 -13.69 -21.92
N GLU A 103 14.60 -12.55 -21.24
CA GLU A 103 15.56 -11.44 -21.39
C GLU A 103 16.65 -11.47 -20.29
N TRP A 104 16.31 -11.91 -19.09
CA TRP A 104 17.23 -11.86 -17.94
C TRP A 104 17.29 -13.19 -17.17
N PRO A 105 17.53 -14.32 -17.85
CA PRO A 105 17.53 -15.64 -17.21
C PRO A 105 18.67 -15.84 -16.20
N ASP A 106 19.68 -14.97 -16.22
CA ASP A 106 20.81 -15.03 -15.28
C ASP A 106 20.51 -14.34 -13.94
N LEU A 107 19.39 -13.64 -13.80
CA LEU A 107 19.01 -13.01 -12.53
C LEU A 107 18.41 -14.03 -11.56
N ASP A 108 18.93 -14.05 -10.35
CA ASP A 108 18.47 -14.91 -9.27
C ASP A 108 17.28 -14.23 -8.53
N VAL A 109 16.07 -14.42 -9.08
CA VAL A 109 14.83 -13.76 -8.63
C VAL A 109 13.65 -14.74 -8.68
N TRP A 110 12.82 -14.70 -7.63
CA TRP A 110 11.54 -15.40 -7.58
C TRP A 110 10.38 -14.42 -7.50
N LEU A 111 9.34 -14.69 -8.24
CA LEU A 111 8.10 -13.91 -8.32
C LEU A 111 6.93 -14.71 -7.77
N THR A 112 6.12 -14.09 -6.91
CA THR A 112 4.95 -14.74 -6.35
C THR A 112 3.79 -13.76 -6.22
N SER A 113 2.62 -14.12 -6.75
CA SER A 113 1.40 -13.38 -6.43
C SER A 113 1.02 -13.59 -4.97
N ILE A 114 0.90 -12.50 -4.23
CA ILE A 114 0.44 -12.50 -2.84
C ILE A 114 -0.85 -11.69 -2.66
N THR A 115 -1.56 -11.42 -3.77
CA THR A 115 -2.78 -10.60 -3.79
C THR A 115 -3.81 -11.10 -2.79
N GLU A 116 -4.10 -12.40 -2.81
CA GLU A 116 -5.11 -13.02 -1.95
C GLU A 116 -4.63 -13.23 -0.49
N GLN A 117 -3.35 -12.99 -0.21
CA GLN A 117 -2.79 -13.19 1.13
C GLN A 117 -2.94 -11.95 2.02
N TRP A 118 -3.17 -10.77 1.43
CA TRP A 118 -3.18 -9.49 2.12
C TRP A 118 -4.47 -8.70 1.86
N ALA A 119 -5.14 -8.30 2.93
CA ALA A 119 -6.13 -7.25 2.90
C ALA A 119 -5.44 -5.89 3.10
N THR A 120 -5.89 -4.88 2.37
CA THR A 120 -5.37 -3.52 2.44
C THR A 120 -6.49 -2.55 2.75
N ILE A 121 -6.41 -1.86 3.89
CA ILE A 121 -7.37 -0.83 4.29
C ILE A 121 -6.67 0.53 4.18
N ALA A 122 -7.20 1.40 3.32
CA ALA A 122 -6.70 2.76 3.18
C ALA A 122 -7.44 3.71 4.11
N VAL A 123 -6.68 4.48 4.91
CA VAL A 123 -7.16 5.52 5.83
C VAL A 123 -6.62 6.84 5.33
N GLN A 124 -7.48 7.70 4.77
CA GLN A 124 -7.06 8.89 4.03
C GLN A 124 -7.79 10.14 4.52
N GLY A 125 -7.05 11.21 4.70
CA GLY A 125 -7.57 12.52 5.14
C GLY A 125 -6.72 13.13 6.25
N PRO A 126 -6.89 14.45 6.54
CA PRO A 126 -6.07 15.15 7.54
C PRO A 126 -6.15 14.55 8.95
N GLU A 127 -7.22 13.84 9.29
CA GLU A 127 -7.41 13.18 10.58
C GLU A 127 -6.99 11.69 10.57
N ALA A 128 -6.44 11.16 9.48
CA ALA A 128 -6.06 9.75 9.36
C ALA A 128 -5.15 9.27 10.51
N ARG A 129 -4.19 10.11 10.93
CA ARG A 129 -3.30 9.78 12.05
C ARG A 129 -4.05 9.59 13.36
N LYS A 130 -5.05 10.45 13.65
CA LYS A 130 -5.85 10.37 14.88
C LYS A 130 -6.67 9.07 14.97
N VAL A 131 -7.10 8.55 13.82
CA VAL A 131 -7.80 7.25 13.74
C VAL A 131 -6.86 6.12 14.09
N LEU A 132 -5.62 6.19 13.65
CA LEU A 132 -4.65 5.11 13.82
C LEU A 132 -3.94 5.13 15.18
N GLU A 133 -3.71 6.30 15.79
CA GLU A 133 -3.01 6.42 17.07
C GLU A 133 -3.48 5.43 18.14
N PRO A 134 -4.79 5.24 18.38
CA PRO A 134 -5.26 4.31 19.40
C PRO A 134 -5.22 2.84 18.96
N LEU A 135 -4.97 2.57 17.68
CA LEU A 135 -5.01 1.22 17.10
C LEU A 135 -3.63 0.62 16.87
N VAL A 136 -2.58 1.45 16.76
CA VAL A 136 -1.23 0.97 16.47
C VAL A 136 -0.47 0.60 17.73
N ASP A 137 0.29 -0.47 17.66
CA ASP A 137 1.21 -0.93 18.69
C ASP A 137 2.55 -1.32 18.04
N GLY A 138 3.64 -0.89 18.66
CA GLY A 138 5.00 -1.13 18.16
C GLY A 138 5.41 -0.27 16.96
N ILE A 139 4.59 0.73 16.57
CA ILE A 139 4.90 1.65 15.47
C ILE A 139 4.78 3.10 15.96
N ASP A 140 5.83 3.88 15.84
CA ASP A 140 5.75 5.33 15.95
C ASP A 140 5.27 5.90 14.61
N ILE A 141 4.01 6.37 14.59
CA ILE A 141 3.39 6.97 13.40
C ILE A 141 3.54 8.50 13.33
N SER A 142 4.39 9.09 14.18
CA SER A 142 4.70 10.51 14.10
C SER A 142 5.26 10.90 12.73
N LEU A 143 5.18 12.19 12.38
CA LEU A 143 5.73 12.67 11.11
C LEU A 143 7.24 12.43 11.00
N ALA A 144 7.95 12.52 12.11
CA ALA A 144 9.40 12.34 12.15
C ALA A 144 9.80 10.87 11.96
N ALA A 145 9.10 9.93 12.63
CA ALA A 145 9.43 8.51 12.58
C ALA A 145 8.89 7.80 11.32
N MET A 146 7.78 8.31 10.79
CA MET A 146 7.12 7.74 9.60
C MET A 146 6.81 8.82 8.56
N PRO A 147 7.83 9.31 7.83
CA PRO A 147 7.65 10.29 6.77
C PRO A 147 6.88 9.69 5.58
N HIS A 148 6.41 10.57 4.68
CA HIS A 148 5.75 10.14 3.44
C HIS A 148 6.64 9.19 2.64
N MET A 149 6.05 8.16 2.03
CA MET A 149 6.73 7.08 1.30
C MET A 149 7.66 6.25 2.18
N SER A 150 7.21 5.95 3.39
CA SER A 150 7.85 4.97 4.29
C SER A 150 6.86 3.93 4.78
N TRP A 151 7.36 2.81 5.24
CA TRP A 151 6.56 1.74 5.82
C TRP A 151 7.21 1.18 7.09
N ARG A 152 6.39 0.60 7.97
CA ARG A 152 6.84 -0.04 9.21
C ARG A 152 6.03 -1.30 9.47
N GLU A 153 6.62 -2.25 10.20
CA GLU A 153 5.91 -3.41 10.75
C GLU A 153 5.60 -3.20 12.22
N GLY A 154 4.46 -3.74 12.64
CA GLY A 154 3.97 -3.73 14.01
C GLY A 154 2.59 -4.32 14.07
N LYS A 155 1.72 -3.77 14.92
CA LYS A 155 0.33 -4.23 15.01
C LYS A 155 -0.65 -3.09 14.80
N VAL A 156 -1.79 -3.40 14.20
CA VAL A 156 -2.96 -2.52 14.12
C VAL A 156 -4.16 -3.30 14.64
N ALA A 157 -4.86 -2.75 15.64
CA ALA A 157 -5.93 -3.44 16.36
C ALA A 157 -5.51 -4.84 16.90
N GLY A 158 -4.27 -4.96 17.35
CA GLY A 158 -3.68 -6.22 17.84
C GLY A 158 -3.24 -7.20 16.74
N ILE A 159 -3.52 -6.93 15.47
CA ILE A 159 -3.19 -7.79 14.33
C ILE A 159 -1.82 -7.38 13.76
N PRO A 160 -0.91 -8.33 13.48
CA PRO A 160 0.33 -8.03 12.77
C PRO A 160 0.05 -7.34 11.45
N ALA A 161 0.72 -6.22 11.20
CA ALA A 161 0.43 -5.36 10.07
C ALA A 161 1.71 -4.75 9.48
N ARG A 162 1.67 -4.48 8.19
CA ARG A 162 2.58 -3.57 7.48
C ARG A 162 1.84 -2.27 7.26
N LEU A 163 2.27 -1.22 7.93
CA LEU A 163 1.68 0.11 7.81
C LEU A 163 2.50 0.94 6.82
N TRP A 164 1.86 1.41 5.77
CA TRP A 164 2.46 2.22 4.72
C TRP A 164 1.98 3.66 4.85
N ARG A 165 2.90 4.62 4.79
CA ARG A 165 2.63 6.04 4.78
C ARG A 165 2.59 6.55 3.33
N VAL A 166 1.48 6.32 2.69
CA VAL A 166 1.24 6.60 1.27
C VAL A 166 -0.09 7.33 1.10
N SER A 167 -0.23 8.11 0.05
CA SER A 167 -1.46 8.86 -0.24
C SER A 167 -1.96 8.54 -1.64
N PHE A 168 -3.19 8.09 -1.73
CA PHE A 168 -3.93 7.97 -2.99
C PHE A 168 -4.77 9.22 -3.28
N THR A 169 -5.31 9.84 -2.24
CA THR A 169 -6.24 10.98 -2.39
C THR A 169 -5.57 12.34 -2.46
N GLY A 170 -4.25 12.40 -2.25
CA GLY A 170 -3.49 13.64 -2.11
C GLY A 170 -3.47 14.22 -0.70
N GLU A 171 -4.25 13.62 0.23
CA GLU A 171 -4.26 13.98 1.65
C GLU A 171 -3.29 13.10 2.47
N LEU A 172 -3.17 13.39 3.77
CA LEU A 172 -2.49 12.50 4.71
C LEU A 172 -3.13 11.11 4.61
N GLY A 173 -2.34 10.08 4.31
CA GLY A 173 -2.85 8.75 4.09
C GLY A 173 -1.96 7.66 4.67
N PHE A 174 -2.60 6.56 5.02
CA PHE A 174 -1.97 5.32 5.40
C PHE A 174 -2.68 4.15 4.73
N GLU A 175 -1.94 3.12 4.41
CA GLU A 175 -2.47 1.83 3.98
C GLU A 175 -2.04 0.77 4.99
N ILE A 176 -3.02 0.08 5.55
CA ILE A 176 -2.85 -0.97 6.53
C ILE A 176 -2.93 -2.30 5.79
N ASN A 177 -1.80 -2.99 5.66
CA ASN A 177 -1.75 -4.30 5.06
C ASN A 177 -1.70 -5.35 6.16
N VAL A 178 -2.70 -6.22 6.21
CA VAL A 178 -2.84 -7.32 7.18
C VAL A 178 -3.09 -8.64 6.47
N PRO A 179 -2.80 -9.80 7.09
CA PRO A 179 -3.19 -11.08 6.50
C PRO A 179 -4.69 -11.09 6.20
N ALA A 180 -5.07 -11.60 5.02
CA ALA A 180 -6.42 -11.42 4.43
C ALA A 180 -7.57 -11.75 5.38
N GLY A 181 -7.43 -12.82 6.18
CA GLY A 181 -8.46 -13.23 7.15
C GLY A 181 -8.78 -12.21 8.25
N TYR A 182 -7.92 -11.20 8.44
CA TYR A 182 -8.09 -10.17 9.48
C TYR A 182 -8.55 -8.81 8.93
N GLY A 183 -8.72 -8.67 7.62
CA GLY A 183 -9.11 -7.41 7.00
C GLY A 183 -10.38 -6.80 7.62
N ARG A 184 -11.41 -7.63 7.83
CA ARG A 184 -12.68 -7.20 8.44
C ARG A 184 -12.49 -6.69 9.88
N VAL A 185 -11.70 -7.37 10.70
CA VAL A 185 -11.46 -6.97 12.10
C VAL A 185 -10.83 -5.59 12.15
N VAL A 186 -9.81 -5.35 11.32
CA VAL A 186 -9.12 -4.05 11.26
C VAL A 186 -10.02 -2.97 10.66
N TRP A 187 -10.82 -3.29 9.64
CA TRP A 187 -11.81 -2.39 9.07
C TRP A 187 -12.81 -1.90 10.13
N GLU A 188 -13.42 -2.82 10.87
CA GLU A 188 -14.39 -2.50 11.93
C GLU A 188 -13.74 -1.67 13.05
N ALA A 189 -12.51 -2.00 13.45
CA ALA A 189 -11.76 -1.20 14.42
C ALA A 189 -11.53 0.24 13.93
N CYS A 190 -11.13 0.45 12.68
CA CYS A 190 -10.97 1.79 12.11
C CYS A 190 -12.29 2.56 12.08
N LEU A 191 -13.42 1.90 11.75
CA LEU A 191 -14.74 2.53 11.71
C LEU A 191 -15.16 3.10 13.06
N LEU A 192 -14.81 2.46 14.18
CA LEU A 192 -15.15 2.96 15.52
C LEU A 192 -14.55 4.34 15.80
N TYR A 193 -13.38 4.65 15.21
CA TYR A 193 -12.68 5.91 15.39
C TYR A 193 -12.95 6.95 14.30
N THR A 194 -13.60 6.53 13.20
CA THR A 194 -14.04 7.46 12.13
C THR A 194 -15.46 7.96 12.33
N SER A 195 -16.27 7.21 13.09
CA SER A 195 -17.66 7.60 13.38
C SER A 195 -17.69 8.64 14.50
N PRO A 196 -18.59 9.65 14.46
CA PRO A 196 -18.80 10.54 15.59
C PRO A 196 -19.17 9.71 16.81
N SER A 197 -18.44 9.91 17.91
CA SER A 197 -18.74 9.22 19.16
C SER A 197 -20.19 9.46 19.59
N PRO A 198 -20.88 8.47 20.16
CA PRO A 198 -22.19 8.69 20.77
C PRO A 198 -22.19 9.81 21.83
N ARG A 199 -21.03 10.17 22.37
CA ARG A 199 -20.85 11.30 23.30
C ARG A 199 -20.94 12.66 22.58
N ASP A 200 -20.52 12.74 21.32
CA ASP A 200 -20.55 13.99 20.55
C ASP A 200 -21.98 14.39 20.15
N LYS A 201 -22.90 13.41 20.10
CA LYS A 201 -24.33 13.65 19.81
C LYS A 201 -25.11 14.25 21.01
N ARG A 202 -24.53 14.36 22.20
CA ARG A 202 -25.18 14.93 23.38
C ARG A 202 -24.84 16.40 23.62
N GLN A 203 -24.05 17.02 22.74
CA GLN A 203 -23.63 18.42 22.88
C GLN A 203 -24.18 19.33 21.76
N SER A 204 -25.18 18.85 21.00
CA SER A 204 -25.89 19.69 20.00
C SER A 204 -27.36 19.84 20.35
#